data_761e6391bdf5c2d77b9ec00f6484745a
#
_entry.id   761e6391bdf5c2d77b9ec00f6484745a
#
_cell.length_a   1.000
_cell.length_b   1.000
_cell.length_c   1.000
_cell.angle_alpha   90.00
_cell.angle_beta   90.00
_cell.angle_gamma   90.00
#
_symmetry.space_group_name_H-M   'P 1'
#
loop_
_entity.id
_entity.type
_entity.pdbx_description
1 polymer ?
#
loop_
_entity_poly.entity_id
_entity_poly.type
_entity_poly.pdbx_seq_one_letter_code
_entity_poly.pdbx_strand_id
1 'polypeptide(L)'
;MRYLIMKQKHTKRILAIAALSAIGLLAYQPPIQAQKVNQPATSQASEDEPSMLVKSLSFRGIEGIATSQELEKQLQELVGTEATLPQLKEAAAQITRYLRQQGYIVATAYIPPQDFSTGHVDIAVTVGHYDEIKLENHTDIPDAVILRELGAKVKSGEIIQQQNLERGILLVNDLADVEASSLLMAGSQSGTSSLLITVNPKNHPVSGYLGVDNGGYSNTGRYRYSALVNGANPLKQGDIFTASVLYTGHGQTGYSFTYGSPAFGQGQRYGISYGRSQYEIGGAFTGMGMQGDADTLSLSYQLNTLRSRMANNYVGLRYDYKWLRDNYDRLNWPGRKTSGAVVLETHGDWQDRSHLGLAQNNYSLSYTYGRMSHKDDITKAMADFGAMAPAGNFGKWNLSYTRNQPLADRLSLYTALNMQWSANSLDSSEKMPITGPFAVRAYPTGEASGDRAWLATAELRWTLPQPAQAPNSFQLVAFVDGGGVENILATSVTRELYGWGVGLNWNTSDNWMARLHYARKFHMEKDTADIDRSGRLWFQLYKFF
;
A
#
# COMPACT_ATOMS: atom_id res chain seq x y z
N MET A 1 37.13 17.25 -16.66
CA MET A 1 36.96 16.02 -17.47
C MET A 1 36.88 14.73 -16.65
N ARG A 2 37.75 14.51 -15.65
CA ARG A 2 37.64 13.34 -14.74
C ARG A 2 36.34 13.31 -13.90
N TYR A 3 35.80 14.45 -13.51
CA TYR A 3 34.55 14.58 -12.71
C TYR A 3 33.28 14.19 -13.49
N LEU A 4 33.22 14.48 -14.78
CA LEU A 4 32.10 14.08 -15.65
C LEU A 4 32.09 12.57 -15.94
N ILE A 5 33.25 11.93 -16.04
CA ILE A 5 33.38 10.48 -16.30
C ILE A 5 32.97 9.66 -15.06
N MET A 6 33.26 10.17 -13.86
CA MET A 6 32.78 9.54 -12.64
C MET A 6 31.24 9.62 -12.51
N LYS A 7 30.64 10.79 -12.82
CA LYS A 7 29.19 10.98 -12.78
C LYS A 7 28.44 10.03 -13.75
N GLN A 8 28.99 9.80 -14.94
CA GLN A 8 28.40 8.85 -15.90
C GLN A 8 28.51 7.37 -15.46
N LYS A 9 29.58 7.00 -14.74
CA LYS A 9 29.69 5.62 -14.20
C LYS A 9 28.72 5.34 -13.06
N HIS A 10 28.47 6.33 -12.19
CA HIS A 10 27.50 6.18 -11.11
C HIS A 10 26.07 6.09 -11.61
N THR A 11 25.67 6.93 -12.58
CA THR A 11 24.32 6.90 -13.16
C THR A 11 24.01 5.57 -13.87
N LYS A 12 24.99 4.97 -14.54
CA LYS A 12 24.82 3.65 -15.19
C LYS A 12 24.72 2.49 -14.18
N ARG A 13 25.39 2.58 -13.02
CA ARG A 13 25.29 1.56 -11.96
C ARG A 13 23.96 1.64 -11.20
N ILE A 14 23.46 2.84 -10.94
CA ILE A 14 22.14 3.06 -10.31
C ILE A 14 21.02 2.51 -11.22
N LEU A 15 21.09 2.75 -12.53
CA LEU A 15 20.12 2.23 -13.50
C LEU A 15 20.13 0.69 -13.62
N ALA A 16 21.28 0.05 -13.47
CA ALA A 16 21.38 -1.41 -13.55
C ALA A 16 20.81 -2.11 -12.29
N ILE A 17 20.88 -1.46 -11.11
CA ILE A 17 20.30 -1.98 -9.85
C ILE A 17 18.81 -1.65 -9.76
N ALA A 18 18.37 -0.48 -10.26
CA ALA A 18 16.96 -0.11 -10.31
C ALA A 18 16.11 -1.05 -11.18
N ALA A 19 16.71 -1.73 -12.17
CA ALA A 19 16.02 -2.71 -13.01
C ALA A 19 15.66 -4.03 -12.27
N LEU A 20 16.18 -4.25 -11.06
CA LEU A 20 15.98 -5.46 -10.26
C LEU A 20 15.03 -5.28 -9.06
N SER A 21 14.45 -4.09 -8.88
CA SER A 21 13.77 -3.75 -7.62
C SER A 21 12.24 -3.78 -7.71
N ALA A 22 11.59 -4.46 -6.80
CA ALA A 22 10.26 -4.16 -6.24
C ALA A 22 9.42 -5.29 -5.63
N ILE A 23 8.99 -5.34 -4.29
CA ILE A 23 7.98 -6.26 -3.76
C ILE A 23 7.53 -6.13 -2.30
N GLY A 24 6.22 -6.19 -2.06
CA GLY A 24 5.57 -6.08 -0.79
C GLY A 24 5.03 -7.36 -0.14
N LEU A 25 4.58 -7.24 1.07
CA LEU A 25 3.93 -8.26 1.92
C LEU A 25 2.41 -8.08 1.87
N LEU A 26 1.64 -9.17 1.66
CA LEU A 26 0.25 -9.24 2.08
C LEU A 26 -0.22 -10.68 2.35
N ALA A 27 -1.20 -10.80 3.25
CA ALA A 27 -1.77 -12.04 3.73
C ALA A 27 -2.51 -12.84 2.64
N TYR A 28 -2.34 -14.15 2.67
CA TYR A 28 -2.97 -15.13 1.79
C TYR A 28 -4.43 -15.36 2.20
N GLN A 29 -5.36 -15.25 1.25
CA GLN A 29 -6.69 -15.86 1.31
C GLN A 29 -6.82 -16.86 0.16
N PRO A 30 -7.39 -18.07 0.37
CA PRO A 30 -7.50 -19.09 -0.67
C PRO A 30 -8.57 -18.73 -1.72
N PRO A 31 -8.39 -19.16 -2.97
CA PRO A 31 -9.38 -18.89 -4.03
C PRO A 31 -10.63 -19.74 -3.85
N ILE A 32 -11.79 -19.10 -3.96
CA ILE A 32 -13.10 -19.76 -4.06
C ILE A 32 -13.16 -20.47 -5.42
N GLN A 33 -13.35 -21.80 -5.42
CA GLN A 33 -13.57 -22.58 -6.62
C GLN A 33 -14.90 -22.19 -7.27
N ALA A 34 -14.85 -21.68 -8.49
CA ALA A 34 -16.02 -21.49 -9.32
C ALA A 34 -16.57 -22.87 -9.78
N GLN A 35 -17.80 -23.20 -9.40
CA GLN A 35 -18.52 -24.34 -9.94
C GLN A 35 -18.73 -24.13 -11.45
N LYS A 36 -18.36 -25.14 -12.24
CA LYS A 36 -18.70 -25.23 -13.67
C LYS A 36 -20.20 -25.28 -13.84
N VAL A 37 -20.78 -24.21 -14.36
CA VAL A 37 -22.13 -24.21 -14.88
C VAL A 37 -22.09 -24.93 -16.24
N ASN A 38 -22.86 -26.01 -16.38
CA ASN A 38 -23.02 -26.72 -17.64
C ASN A 38 -23.55 -25.77 -18.74
N GLN A 39 -22.83 -25.69 -19.84
CA GLN A 39 -23.31 -25.02 -21.05
C GLN A 39 -24.55 -25.76 -21.57
N PRO A 40 -25.65 -25.07 -21.95
CA PRO A 40 -26.72 -25.69 -22.67
C PRO A 40 -26.25 -26.07 -24.10
N ALA A 41 -26.69 -27.23 -24.54
CA ALA A 41 -26.38 -27.79 -25.85
C ALA A 41 -26.72 -26.82 -26.99
N THR A 42 -25.83 -26.71 -27.96
CA THR A 42 -26.03 -26.03 -29.24
C THR A 42 -27.28 -26.63 -29.91
N SER A 43 -28.38 -25.87 -29.99
CA SER A 43 -29.52 -26.24 -30.81
C SER A 43 -29.12 -26.14 -32.28
N GLN A 44 -29.22 -27.23 -33.00
CA GLN A 44 -29.13 -27.25 -34.45
C GLN A 44 -30.24 -26.33 -35.02
N ALA A 45 -29.84 -25.38 -35.86
CA ALA A 45 -30.75 -24.51 -36.58
C ALA A 45 -31.64 -25.38 -37.51
N SER A 46 -32.95 -25.25 -37.41
CA SER A 46 -33.89 -25.79 -38.38
C SER A 46 -33.86 -24.92 -39.64
N GLU A 47 -33.72 -25.51 -40.81
CA GLU A 47 -33.55 -24.83 -42.11
C GLU A 47 -34.78 -24.01 -42.59
N ASP A 48 -35.85 -23.81 -41.79
CA ASP A 48 -37.11 -23.15 -42.17
C ASP A 48 -37.42 -21.85 -41.38
N GLU A 49 -36.44 -21.20 -40.72
CA GLU A 49 -36.72 -19.93 -40.08
C GLU A 49 -36.56 -18.74 -41.04
N PRO A 50 -37.50 -17.76 -41.06
CA PRO A 50 -37.42 -16.60 -41.95
C PRO A 50 -36.17 -15.77 -41.62
N SER A 51 -35.28 -15.62 -42.62
CA SER A 51 -34.10 -14.77 -42.56
C SER A 51 -34.33 -13.41 -43.18
N MET A 52 -33.58 -12.40 -42.75
CA MET A 52 -33.60 -11.06 -43.32
C MET A 52 -32.16 -10.55 -43.51
N LEU A 53 -31.94 -9.75 -44.56
CA LEU A 53 -30.65 -9.06 -44.76
C LEU A 53 -30.57 -7.88 -43.80
N VAL A 54 -29.59 -7.89 -42.87
CA VAL A 54 -29.32 -6.80 -41.92
C VAL A 54 -28.53 -5.70 -42.64
N LYS A 55 -29.15 -4.58 -42.96
CA LYS A 55 -28.50 -3.44 -43.64
C LYS A 55 -27.90 -2.42 -42.67
N SER A 56 -28.55 -2.20 -41.51
CA SER A 56 -28.13 -1.24 -40.51
C SER A 56 -28.65 -1.59 -39.12
N LEU A 57 -27.93 -1.13 -38.11
CA LEU A 57 -28.27 -1.29 -36.69
C LEU A 57 -28.52 0.08 -36.07
N SER A 58 -29.42 0.14 -35.09
CA SER A 58 -29.57 1.27 -34.19
C SER A 58 -29.68 0.79 -32.74
N PHE A 59 -29.33 1.66 -31.81
CA PHE A 59 -29.34 1.34 -30.38
C PHE A 59 -30.13 2.42 -29.63
N ARG A 60 -31.03 2.00 -28.73
CA ARG A 60 -31.81 2.90 -27.87
C ARG A 60 -31.50 2.62 -26.41
N GLY A 61 -31.56 3.66 -25.57
CA GLY A 61 -31.29 3.54 -24.11
C GLY A 61 -29.82 3.41 -23.76
N ILE A 62 -28.94 3.95 -24.62
CA ILE A 62 -27.48 3.90 -24.46
C ILE A 62 -26.87 5.22 -23.99
N GLU A 63 -27.69 6.24 -23.73
CA GLU A 63 -27.26 7.60 -23.39
C GLU A 63 -26.43 7.63 -22.11
N GLY A 64 -25.18 8.09 -22.20
CA GLY A 64 -24.24 8.11 -21.09
C GLY A 64 -23.65 6.75 -20.67
N ILE A 65 -23.88 5.70 -21.48
CA ILE A 65 -23.45 4.32 -21.22
C ILE A 65 -22.42 3.86 -22.26
N ALA A 66 -22.76 4.00 -23.54
CA ALA A 66 -21.92 3.63 -24.67
C ALA A 66 -22.28 4.50 -25.88
N THR A 67 -21.41 4.52 -26.88
CA THR A 67 -21.70 5.12 -28.18
C THR A 67 -22.23 4.07 -29.17
N SER A 68 -23.08 4.49 -30.12
CA SER A 68 -23.55 3.57 -31.18
C SER A 68 -22.38 2.92 -31.91
N GLN A 69 -21.32 3.65 -32.21
CA GLN A 69 -20.13 3.13 -32.89
C GLN A 69 -19.42 2.03 -32.10
N GLU A 70 -19.34 2.13 -30.77
CA GLU A 70 -18.75 1.09 -29.92
C GLU A 70 -19.58 -0.18 -29.96
N LEU A 71 -20.91 -0.08 -29.96
CA LEU A 71 -21.81 -1.23 -30.02
C LEU A 71 -21.87 -1.85 -31.41
N GLU A 72 -21.90 -1.03 -32.49
CA GLU A 72 -21.79 -1.50 -33.87
C GLU A 72 -20.53 -2.31 -34.11
N LYS A 73 -19.40 -1.86 -33.54
CA LYS A 73 -18.14 -2.60 -33.62
C LYS A 73 -18.20 -4.01 -33.04
N GLN A 74 -19.05 -4.23 -32.02
CA GLN A 74 -19.26 -5.57 -31.47
C GLN A 74 -20.06 -6.49 -32.41
N LEU A 75 -20.84 -5.93 -33.36
CA LEU A 75 -21.73 -6.64 -34.26
C LEU A 75 -21.34 -6.45 -35.74
N GLN A 76 -20.06 -6.12 -36.04
CA GLN A 76 -19.58 -5.84 -37.40
C GLN A 76 -19.88 -6.98 -38.39
N GLU A 77 -19.80 -8.23 -37.93
CA GLU A 77 -20.02 -9.42 -38.75
C GLU A 77 -21.49 -9.64 -39.11
N LEU A 78 -22.43 -8.96 -38.41
CA LEU A 78 -23.87 -9.10 -38.66
C LEU A 78 -24.37 -8.20 -39.78
N VAL A 79 -23.76 -7.02 -39.95
CA VAL A 79 -24.16 -6.04 -40.98
C VAL A 79 -23.76 -6.55 -42.37
N GLY A 80 -24.72 -6.61 -43.30
CA GLY A 80 -24.52 -7.13 -44.64
C GLY A 80 -24.75 -8.64 -44.78
N THR A 81 -25.16 -9.34 -43.71
CA THR A 81 -25.47 -10.77 -43.73
C THR A 81 -26.96 -11.04 -43.57
N GLU A 82 -27.42 -12.21 -44.00
CA GLU A 82 -28.75 -12.71 -43.65
C GLU A 82 -28.77 -13.24 -42.22
N ALA A 83 -29.76 -12.81 -41.42
CA ALA A 83 -29.89 -13.23 -40.04
C ALA A 83 -31.33 -13.66 -39.73
N THR A 84 -31.46 -14.73 -38.95
CA THR A 84 -32.71 -15.18 -38.36
C THR A 84 -33.00 -14.48 -37.04
N LEU A 85 -34.24 -14.53 -36.56
CA LEU A 85 -34.60 -13.95 -35.24
C LEU A 85 -33.76 -14.51 -34.06
N PRO A 86 -33.46 -15.81 -34.00
CA PRO A 86 -32.52 -16.34 -33.00
C PRO A 86 -31.12 -15.72 -33.08
N GLN A 87 -30.59 -15.49 -34.28
CA GLN A 87 -29.27 -14.84 -34.47
C GLN A 87 -29.31 -13.38 -34.05
N LEU A 88 -30.40 -12.65 -34.31
CA LEU A 88 -30.57 -11.27 -33.80
C LEU A 88 -30.65 -11.22 -32.26
N LYS A 89 -31.34 -12.20 -31.64
CA LYS A 89 -31.38 -12.36 -30.18
C LYS A 89 -29.99 -12.65 -29.61
N GLU A 90 -29.17 -13.45 -30.28
CA GLU A 90 -27.79 -13.73 -29.86
C GLU A 90 -26.92 -12.48 -30.01
N ALA A 91 -27.11 -11.67 -31.06
CA ALA A 91 -26.45 -10.36 -31.19
C ALA A 91 -26.81 -9.43 -30.03
N ALA A 92 -28.07 -9.33 -29.63
CA ALA A 92 -28.48 -8.59 -28.44
C ALA A 92 -27.85 -9.16 -27.15
N ALA A 93 -27.76 -10.49 -27.02
CA ALA A 93 -27.07 -11.13 -25.92
C ALA A 93 -25.55 -10.80 -25.90
N GLN A 94 -24.93 -10.65 -27.08
CA GLN A 94 -23.54 -10.20 -27.19
C GLN A 94 -23.37 -8.76 -26.66
N ILE A 95 -24.26 -7.83 -27.02
CA ILE A 95 -24.27 -6.47 -26.45
C ILE A 95 -24.49 -6.52 -24.94
N THR A 96 -25.39 -7.36 -24.44
CA THR A 96 -25.57 -7.55 -22.99
C THR A 96 -24.27 -7.99 -22.32
N ARG A 97 -23.56 -8.97 -22.86
CA ARG A 97 -22.26 -9.43 -22.33
C ARG A 97 -21.22 -8.31 -22.36
N TYR A 98 -21.14 -7.57 -23.46
CA TYR A 98 -20.24 -6.42 -23.57
C TYR A 98 -20.51 -5.37 -22.50
N LEU A 99 -21.76 -4.91 -22.33
CA LEU A 99 -22.13 -3.92 -21.31
C LEU A 99 -21.84 -4.40 -19.88
N ARG A 100 -22.09 -5.68 -19.59
CA ARG A 100 -21.76 -6.28 -18.29
C ARG A 100 -20.24 -6.32 -18.04
N GLN A 101 -19.44 -6.58 -19.08
CA GLN A 101 -17.98 -6.49 -18.98
C GLN A 101 -17.49 -5.06 -18.75
N GLN A 102 -18.23 -4.04 -19.23
CA GLN A 102 -17.98 -2.63 -18.93
C GLN A 102 -18.46 -2.20 -17.52
N GLY A 103 -19.01 -3.16 -16.74
CA GLY A 103 -19.44 -2.93 -15.36
C GLY A 103 -20.92 -2.61 -15.16
N TYR A 104 -21.73 -2.60 -16.22
CA TYR A 104 -23.19 -2.45 -16.11
C TYR A 104 -23.84 -3.82 -15.82
N ILE A 105 -23.64 -4.32 -14.59
CA ILE A 105 -23.95 -5.72 -14.21
C ILE A 105 -25.43 -6.11 -14.37
N VAL A 106 -26.33 -5.15 -14.36
CA VAL A 106 -27.78 -5.35 -14.54
C VAL A 106 -28.24 -4.91 -15.93
N ALA A 107 -27.32 -4.68 -16.88
CA ALA A 107 -27.67 -4.33 -18.25
C ALA A 107 -28.26 -5.54 -19.00
N THR A 108 -29.25 -5.25 -19.86
CA THR A 108 -29.84 -6.19 -20.78
C THR A 108 -30.14 -5.49 -22.11
N ALA A 109 -29.69 -6.08 -23.20
CA ALA A 109 -30.08 -5.68 -24.55
C ALA A 109 -31.08 -6.71 -25.14
N TYR A 110 -32.06 -6.26 -25.86
CA TYR A 110 -33.07 -7.10 -26.46
C TYR A 110 -33.56 -6.51 -27.78
N ILE A 111 -34.20 -7.35 -28.61
CA ILE A 111 -34.85 -6.90 -29.85
C ILE A 111 -36.31 -6.57 -29.52
N PRO A 112 -36.73 -5.29 -29.59
CA PRO A 112 -38.12 -4.91 -29.39
C PRO A 112 -38.97 -5.39 -30.58
N PRO A 113 -40.32 -5.52 -30.43
CA PRO A 113 -41.22 -5.75 -31.56
C PRO A 113 -41.04 -4.64 -32.60
N GLN A 114 -40.71 -5.01 -33.84
CA GLN A 114 -40.39 -4.08 -34.93
C GLN A 114 -40.67 -4.73 -36.30
N ASP A 115 -40.80 -3.91 -37.34
CA ASP A 115 -40.88 -4.34 -38.73
C ASP A 115 -39.46 -4.54 -39.30
N PHE A 116 -39.17 -5.73 -39.74
CA PHE A 116 -37.88 -6.11 -40.31
C PHE A 116 -37.80 -5.95 -41.85
N SER A 117 -38.87 -5.53 -42.54
CA SER A 117 -38.94 -5.46 -44.01
C SER A 117 -37.90 -4.51 -44.63
N THR A 118 -37.45 -3.49 -43.90
CA THR A 118 -36.46 -2.51 -44.35
C THR A 118 -35.00 -2.99 -44.27
N GLY A 119 -34.75 -4.04 -43.53
CA GLY A 119 -33.38 -4.49 -43.20
C GLY A 119 -32.72 -3.71 -42.08
N HIS A 120 -33.44 -2.80 -41.41
CA HIS A 120 -32.99 -2.07 -40.23
C HIS A 120 -33.38 -2.81 -38.95
N VAL A 121 -32.43 -2.93 -38.00
CA VAL A 121 -32.66 -3.59 -36.71
C VAL A 121 -32.38 -2.64 -35.56
N ASP A 122 -33.44 -2.36 -34.79
CA ASP A 122 -33.33 -1.66 -33.50
C ASP A 122 -32.97 -2.65 -32.38
N ILE A 123 -31.96 -2.32 -31.58
CA ILE A 123 -31.59 -3.03 -30.36
C ILE A 123 -31.86 -2.10 -29.19
N ALA A 124 -32.74 -2.48 -28.30
CA ALA A 124 -33.04 -1.73 -27.09
C ALA A 124 -32.13 -2.19 -25.95
N VAL A 125 -31.52 -1.23 -25.24
CA VAL A 125 -30.68 -1.47 -24.05
C VAL A 125 -31.44 -0.94 -22.85
N THR A 126 -31.49 -1.72 -21.80
CA THR A 126 -31.96 -1.29 -20.47
C THR A 126 -30.84 -1.52 -19.47
N VAL A 127 -30.49 -0.48 -18.71
CA VAL A 127 -29.56 -0.59 -17.57
C VAL A 127 -30.35 -0.56 -16.28
N GLY A 128 -29.82 -1.25 -15.27
CA GLY A 128 -30.44 -1.28 -13.95
C GLY A 128 -30.17 0.00 -13.17
N HIS A 129 -31.19 0.52 -12.51
CA HIS A 129 -31.09 1.63 -11.55
C HIS A 129 -31.38 1.12 -10.14
N TYR A 130 -30.79 1.77 -9.13
CA TYR A 130 -31.15 1.47 -7.74
C TYR A 130 -32.57 1.96 -7.46
N ASP A 131 -33.42 1.04 -6.96
CA ASP A 131 -34.75 1.34 -6.46
C ASP A 131 -34.65 1.84 -5.01
N GLU A 132 -34.54 0.92 -4.08
CA GLU A 132 -34.39 1.16 -2.65
C GLU A 132 -33.01 0.64 -2.17
N ILE A 133 -32.38 1.39 -1.24
CA ILE A 133 -31.20 0.92 -0.53
C ILE A 133 -31.58 0.63 0.91
N LYS A 134 -31.54 -0.64 1.29
CA LYS A 134 -31.83 -1.14 2.64
C LYS A 134 -30.51 -1.38 3.36
N LEU A 135 -30.36 -0.83 4.55
CA LEU A 135 -29.23 -1.05 5.43
C LEU A 135 -29.67 -1.87 6.64
N GLU A 136 -29.07 -3.05 6.80
CA GLU A 136 -29.14 -3.86 8.01
C GLU A 136 -27.83 -3.71 8.77
N ASN A 137 -27.83 -2.83 9.74
CA ASN A 137 -26.64 -2.49 10.52
C ASN A 137 -26.71 -3.19 11.89
N HIS A 138 -25.79 -4.13 12.11
CA HIS A 138 -25.64 -4.87 13.37
C HIS A 138 -24.45 -4.36 14.21
N THR A 139 -23.88 -3.20 13.85
CA THR A 139 -22.76 -2.58 14.54
C THR A 139 -23.21 -1.39 15.39
N ASP A 140 -22.31 -0.89 16.24
CA ASP A 140 -22.54 0.34 17.01
C ASP A 140 -22.25 1.63 16.18
N ILE A 141 -21.85 1.50 14.91
CA ILE A 141 -21.55 2.65 14.04
C ILE A 141 -22.87 3.24 13.54
N PRO A 142 -23.08 4.57 13.61
CA PRO A 142 -24.30 5.20 13.09
C PRO A 142 -24.49 4.93 11.59
N ASP A 143 -25.72 4.64 11.18
CA ASP A 143 -26.08 4.41 9.77
C ASP A 143 -25.61 5.53 8.85
N ALA A 144 -25.69 6.78 9.31
CA ALA A 144 -25.22 7.95 8.56
C ALA A 144 -23.73 7.90 8.22
N VAL A 145 -22.88 7.26 9.03
CA VAL A 145 -21.46 7.06 8.74
C VAL A 145 -21.31 6.03 7.63
N ILE A 146 -22.00 4.90 7.74
CA ILE A 146 -21.97 3.80 6.76
C ILE A 146 -22.46 4.31 5.39
N LEU A 147 -23.61 5.00 5.36
CA LEU A 147 -24.20 5.52 4.12
C LEU A 147 -23.32 6.59 3.45
N ARG A 148 -22.59 7.39 4.23
CA ARG A 148 -21.62 8.35 3.67
C ARG A 148 -20.43 7.66 2.99
N GLU A 149 -19.95 6.52 3.53
CA GLU A 149 -18.86 5.75 2.92
C GLU A 149 -19.30 5.11 1.60
N LEU A 150 -20.54 4.66 1.45
CA LEU A 150 -21.06 4.13 0.18
C LEU A 150 -20.94 5.11 -0.98
N GLY A 151 -21.08 6.41 -0.70
CA GLY A 151 -20.87 7.46 -1.68
C GLY A 151 -22.11 7.81 -2.52
N ALA A 152 -22.04 8.96 -3.19
CA ALA A 152 -23.17 9.56 -3.91
C ALA A 152 -23.66 8.77 -5.12
N LYS A 153 -22.87 7.82 -5.62
CA LYS A 153 -23.23 6.96 -6.78
C LYS A 153 -23.97 5.68 -6.40
N VAL A 154 -24.07 5.39 -5.11
CA VAL A 154 -24.83 4.24 -4.58
C VAL A 154 -26.04 4.79 -3.84
N LYS A 155 -27.05 5.24 -4.57
CA LYS A 155 -28.30 5.77 -4.02
C LYS A 155 -29.45 5.52 -5.01
N SER A 156 -30.69 5.58 -4.53
CA SER A 156 -31.89 5.44 -5.34
C SER A 156 -31.88 6.35 -6.57
N GLY A 157 -32.25 5.81 -7.74
CA GLY A 157 -32.27 6.46 -9.04
C GLY A 157 -30.96 6.45 -9.81
N GLU A 158 -29.79 6.19 -9.17
CA GLU A 158 -28.50 6.10 -9.87
C GLU A 158 -28.35 4.77 -10.61
N ILE A 159 -27.55 4.76 -11.70
CA ILE A 159 -27.25 3.55 -12.48
C ILE A 159 -26.39 2.60 -11.66
N ILE A 160 -26.70 1.33 -11.70
CA ILE A 160 -25.95 0.27 -11.02
C ILE A 160 -24.68 -0.04 -11.82
N GLN A 161 -23.54 0.44 -11.32
CA GLN A 161 -22.21 0.15 -11.85
C GLN A 161 -21.42 -0.66 -10.83
N GLN A 162 -20.80 -1.74 -11.29
CA GLN A 162 -19.99 -2.64 -10.44
C GLN A 162 -18.89 -1.88 -9.70
N GLN A 163 -18.16 -0.99 -10.38
CA GLN A 163 -17.06 -0.23 -9.78
C GLN A 163 -17.53 0.66 -8.63
N ASN A 164 -18.69 1.34 -8.78
CA ASN A 164 -19.24 2.22 -7.75
C ASN A 164 -19.74 1.41 -6.55
N LEU A 165 -20.44 0.28 -6.78
CA LEU A 165 -20.91 -0.61 -5.73
C LEU A 165 -19.74 -1.25 -4.98
N GLU A 166 -18.78 -1.82 -5.71
CA GLU A 166 -17.59 -2.42 -5.12
C GLU A 166 -16.80 -1.41 -4.29
N ARG A 167 -16.53 -0.23 -4.85
CA ARG A 167 -15.87 0.86 -4.12
C ARG A 167 -16.59 1.19 -2.82
N GLY A 168 -17.92 1.39 -2.86
CA GLY A 168 -18.73 1.74 -1.69
C GLY A 168 -18.64 0.66 -0.61
N ILE A 169 -18.84 -0.61 -0.97
CA ILE A 169 -18.76 -1.73 -0.02
C ILE A 169 -17.36 -1.89 0.56
N LEU A 170 -16.31 -1.72 -0.25
CA LEU A 170 -14.92 -1.77 0.23
C LEU A 170 -14.61 -0.62 1.20
N LEU A 171 -15.13 0.59 0.97
CA LEU A 171 -14.95 1.72 1.90
C LEU A 171 -15.70 1.51 3.22
N VAL A 172 -16.87 0.87 3.19
CA VAL A 172 -17.55 0.46 4.43
C VAL A 172 -16.73 -0.61 5.18
N ASN A 173 -16.14 -1.57 4.46
CA ASN A 173 -15.25 -2.58 5.05
C ASN A 173 -13.93 -2.02 5.59
N ASP A 174 -13.55 -0.80 5.18
CA ASP A 174 -12.38 -0.09 5.71
C ASP A 174 -12.68 0.62 7.06
N LEU A 175 -13.93 0.65 7.51
CA LEU A 175 -14.27 1.04 8.88
C LEU A 175 -13.74 0.00 9.88
N ALA A 176 -13.33 0.45 11.05
CA ALA A 176 -12.73 -0.44 12.04
C ALA A 176 -13.76 -1.42 12.60
N ASP A 177 -13.39 -2.69 12.68
CA ASP A 177 -14.20 -3.83 13.15
C ASP A 177 -15.48 -4.11 12.36
N VAL A 178 -15.51 -3.77 11.05
CA VAL A 178 -16.69 -3.92 10.18
C VAL A 178 -16.47 -4.96 9.10
N GLU A 179 -17.50 -5.79 8.89
CA GLU A 179 -17.66 -6.66 7.71
C GLU A 179 -18.98 -6.33 7.02
N ALA A 180 -18.88 -5.79 5.80
CA ALA A 180 -20.03 -5.42 4.98
C ALA A 180 -20.16 -6.33 3.77
N SER A 181 -21.39 -6.74 3.49
CA SER A 181 -21.78 -7.47 2.28
C SER A 181 -22.96 -6.78 1.59
N SER A 182 -23.21 -7.12 0.32
CA SER A 182 -24.31 -6.54 -0.44
C SER A 182 -25.01 -7.58 -1.30
N LEU A 183 -26.33 -7.44 -1.43
CA LEU A 183 -27.19 -8.28 -2.27
C LEU A 183 -28.08 -7.37 -3.13
N LEU A 184 -28.06 -7.57 -4.45
CA LEU A 184 -29.02 -6.97 -5.38
C LEU A 184 -30.24 -7.88 -5.51
N MET A 185 -31.42 -7.31 -5.31
CA MET A 185 -32.72 -7.96 -5.43
C MET A 185 -33.55 -7.28 -6.53
N ALA A 186 -34.62 -7.94 -7.01
CA ALA A 186 -35.55 -7.29 -7.92
C ALA A 186 -36.15 -6.02 -7.27
N GLY A 187 -36.21 -4.93 -8.02
CA GLY A 187 -36.85 -3.71 -7.59
C GLY A 187 -38.37 -3.73 -7.76
N SER A 188 -39.02 -2.65 -7.36
CA SER A 188 -40.47 -2.48 -7.46
C SER A 188 -40.96 -2.26 -8.90
N GLN A 189 -40.08 -1.78 -9.79
CA GLN A 189 -40.37 -1.48 -11.19
C GLN A 189 -39.42 -2.23 -12.12
N SER A 190 -39.87 -2.46 -13.37
CA SER A 190 -39.02 -3.03 -14.41
C SER A 190 -37.81 -2.14 -14.67
N GLY A 191 -36.60 -2.72 -14.75
CA GLY A 191 -35.35 -2.01 -14.93
C GLY A 191 -34.76 -1.44 -13.62
N THR A 192 -35.37 -1.74 -12.47
CA THR A 192 -34.81 -1.36 -11.16
C THR A 192 -34.37 -2.55 -10.34
N SER A 193 -33.44 -2.32 -9.41
CA SER A 193 -33.00 -3.31 -8.40
C SER A 193 -32.85 -2.66 -7.05
N SER A 194 -33.38 -3.30 -6.00
CA SER A 194 -33.15 -2.92 -4.62
C SER A 194 -31.82 -3.47 -4.14
N LEU A 195 -31.07 -2.68 -3.36
CA LEU A 195 -29.80 -3.07 -2.78
C LEU A 195 -29.97 -3.29 -1.28
N LEU A 196 -29.74 -4.51 -0.81
CA LEU A 196 -29.60 -4.81 0.61
C LEU A 196 -28.13 -4.78 1.00
N ILE A 197 -27.78 -4.02 2.01
CA ILE A 197 -26.44 -3.94 2.59
C ILE A 197 -26.54 -4.45 4.01
N THR A 198 -25.80 -5.51 4.33
CA THR A 198 -25.70 -6.05 5.68
C THR A 198 -24.33 -5.75 6.25
N VAL A 199 -24.29 -5.12 7.42
CA VAL A 199 -23.06 -4.70 8.11
C VAL A 199 -22.99 -5.35 9.48
N ASN A 200 -21.97 -6.20 9.67
CA ASN A 200 -21.75 -6.95 10.90
C ASN A 200 -20.44 -6.52 11.58
N PRO A 201 -20.33 -6.64 12.92
CA PRO A 201 -19.04 -6.52 13.60
C PRO A 201 -18.19 -7.77 13.31
N LYS A 202 -16.88 -7.59 13.10
CA LYS A 202 -15.90 -8.69 13.02
C LYS A 202 -15.66 -9.34 14.38
N ASN A 203 -16.06 -8.67 15.47
CA ASN A 203 -15.80 -9.07 16.85
C ASN A 203 -14.30 -9.21 17.21
N HIS A 204 -13.48 -8.35 16.60
CA HIS A 204 -12.07 -8.20 16.89
C HIS A 204 -11.75 -6.77 17.33
N PRO A 205 -12.32 -6.29 18.46
CA PRO A 205 -12.17 -4.90 18.88
C PRO A 205 -10.74 -4.54 19.27
N VAL A 206 -9.91 -5.53 19.55
CA VAL A 206 -8.49 -5.36 19.90
C VAL A 206 -7.65 -6.28 19.03
N SER A 207 -6.59 -5.72 18.44
CA SER A 207 -5.57 -6.47 17.71
C SER A 207 -4.20 -5.86 17.98
N GLY A 208 -3.14 -6.61 17.72
CA GLY A 208 -1.81 -6.08 17.96
C GLY A 208 -0.72 -7.12 17.85
N TYR A 209 0.46 -6.75 18.35
CA TYR A 209 1.56 -7.70 18.47
C TYR A 209 2.47 -7.39 19.68
N LEU A 210 3.17 -8.43 20.12
CA LEU A 210 4.36 -8.34 20.94
C LEU A 210 5.55 -8.83 20.12
N GLY A 211 6.69 -8.15 20.21
CA GLY A 211 7.85 -8.46 19.41
C GLY A 211 9.17 -8.33 20.18
N VAL A 212 10.13 -9.14 19.81
CA VAL A 212 11.53 -9.04 20.23
C VAL A 212 12.44 -9.25 19.03
N ASP A 213 13.47 -8.41 18.91
CA ASP A 213 14.49 -8.52 17.87
C ASP A 213 15.86 -7.99 18.36
N ASN A 214 16.91 -8.23 17.57
CA ASN A 214 18.26 -7.72 17.86
C ASN A 214 18.68 -6.58 16.90
N GLY A 215 17.72 -5.83 16.35
CA GLY A 215 17.95 -4.77 15.38
C GLY A 215 18.24 -3.40 15.95
N GLY A 216 18.46 -3.28 17.26
CA GLY A 216 18.81 -2.01 17.91
C GLY A 216 20.26 -1.59 17.67
N TYR A 217 20.56 -0.32 17.99
CA TYR A 217 21.93 0.19 18.01
C TYR A 217 22.74 -0.47 19.13
N SER A 218 24.03 -0.72 18.89
CA SER A 218 24.91 -1.27 19.92
C SER A 218 25.04 -0.35 21.13
N ASN A 219 25.02 0.95 20.92
CA ASN A 219 25.24 1.97 21.95
C ASN A 219 23.98 2.42 22.70
N THR A 220 22.77 2.08 22.21
CA THR A 220 21.49 2.38 22.88
C THR A 220 20.68 1.13 23.22
N GLY A 221 21.27 -0.06 23.00
CA GLY A 221 20.64 -1.35 23.26
C GLY A 221 20.33 -2.14 21.99
N ARG A 222 21.02 -3.29 21.86
CA ARG A 222 20.92 -4.18 20.69
C ARG A 222 19.57 -4.90 20.59
N TYR A 223 19.05 -5.35 21.73
CA TYR A 223 17.77 -6.06 21.78
C TYR A 223 16.63 -5.07 21.93
N ARG A 224 15.62 -5.19 21.06
CA ARG A 224 14.42 -4.37 21.08
C ARG A 224 13.21 -5.19 21.48
N TYR A 225 12.46 -4.68 22.39
CA TYR A 225 11.15 -5.19 22.82
C TYR A 225 10.09 -4.20 22.33
N SER A 226 9.12 -4.68 21.58
CA SER A 226 8.08 -3.83 21.00
C SER A 226 6.71 -4.40 21.27
N ALA A 227 5.75 -3.52 21.49
CA ALA A 227 4.33 -3.87 21.52
C ALA A 227 3.54 -2.82 20.73
N LEU A 228 2.50 -3.29 20.07
CA LEU A 228 1.51 -2.44 19.42
C LEU A 228 0.13 -3.01 19.70
N VAL A 229 -0.80 -2.12 20.01
CA VAL A 229 -2.21 -2.46 20.25
C VAL A 229 -3.07 -1.50 19.43
N ASN A 230 -4.01 -2.06 18.68
CA ASN A 230 -5.07 -1.33 18.01
C ASN A 230 -6.39 -1.57 18.73
N GLY A 231 -7.10 -0.51 19.08
CA GLY A 231 -8.48 -0.53 19.51
C GLY A 231 -9.38 -0.09 18.35
N ALA A 232 -10.26 -0.96 17.92
CA ALA A 232 -11.19 -0.67 16.84
C ALA A 232 -12.47 -0.04 17.37
N ASN A 233 -12.93 1.01 16.71
CA ASN A 233 -14.22 1.68 16.93
C ASN A 233 -14.44 2.23 18.36
N PRO A 234 -13.43 2.83 19.03
CA PRO A 234 -13.56 3.29 20.42
C PRO A 234 -14.61 4.39 20.62
N LEU A 235 -14.86 5.24 19.62
CA LEU A 235 -15.87 6.32 19.66
C LEU A 235 -17.10 5.99 18.82
N LYS A 236 -17.27 4.74 18.38
CA LYS A 236 -18.42 4.25 17.60
C LYS A 236 -18.64 5.01 16.28
N GLN A 237 -17.55 5.40 15.63
CA GLN A 237 -17.56 6.13 14.34
C GLN A 237 -16.83 5.35 13.21
N GLY A 238 -16.46 4.08 13.46
CA GLY A 238 -15.59 3.32 12.55
C GLY A 238 -14.13 3.77 12.62
N ASP A 239 -13.76 4.36 13.74
CA ASP A 239 -12.46 4.93 14.07
C ASP A 239 -11.49 3.88 14.63
N ILE A 240 -10.19 4.24 14.67
CA ILE A 240 -9.14 3.37 15.20
C ILE A 240 -8.24 4.17 16.14
N PHE A 241 -7.90 3.56 17.26
CA PHE A 241 -6.85 4.04 18.17
C PHE A 241 -5.70 3.05 18.16
N THR A 242 -4.47 3.54 18.00
CA THR A 242 -3.25 2.72 18.04
C THR A 242 -2.33 3.24 19.12
N ALA A 243 -1.83 2.35 19.97
CA ALA A 243 -0.76 2.62 20.92
C ALA A 243 0.43 1.71 20.62
N SER A 244 1.65 2.26 20.67
CA SER A 244 2.87 1.46 20.51
C SER A 244 3.93 1.84 21.53
N VAL A 245 4.80 0.87 21.88
CA VAL A 245 5.98 1.05 22.73
C VAL A 245 7.15 0.31 22.15
N LEU A 246 8.33 0.90 22.26
CA LEU A 246 9.63 0.31 21.96
C LEU A 246 10.54 0.52 23.17
N TYR A 247 11.25 -0.54 23.59
CA TYR A 247 12.22 -0.51 24.67
C TYR A 247 13.45 -1.35 24.31
N THR A 248 14.65 -0.88 24.61
CA THR A 248 15.88 -1.60 24.26
C THR A 248 16.65 -2.16 25.47
N GLY A 249 16.05 -2.15 26.65
CA GLY A 249 16.70 -2.60 27.88
C GLY A 249 17.72 -1.60 28.45
N HIS A 250 18.46 -0.91 27.59
CA HIS A 250 19.44 0.12 27.94
C HIS A 250 19.42 1.21 26.88
N GLY A 251 19.09 2.42 27.28
CA GLY A 251 19.36 3.62 26.51
C GLY A 251 18.30 4.03 25.48
N GLN A 252 17.28 3.25 25.14
CA GLN A 252 16.20 3.74 24.26
C GLN A 252 14.82 3.33 24.75
N THR A 253 13.93 4.30 24.82
CA THR A 253 12.50 4.10 25.05
C THR A 253 11.72 4.97 24.08
N GLY A 254 10.69 4.41 23.47
CA GLY A 254 9.79 5.15 22.59
C GLY A 254 8.34 4.71 22.81
N TYR A 255 7.41 5.64 22.67
CA TYR A 255 5.98 5.32 22.63
C TYR A 255 5.25 6.25 21.67
N SER A 256 4.15 5.78 21.12
CA SER A 256 3.28 6.61 20.30
C SER A 256 1.82 6.26 20.48
N PHE A 257 0.98 7.27 20.26
CA PHE A 257 -0.47 7.16 20.23
C PHE A 257 -0.96 7.78 18.94
N THR A 258 -1.86 7.08 18.25
CA THR A 258 -2.48 7.56 17.01
C THR A 258 -3.98 7.33 17.08
N TYR A 259 -4.75 8.32 16.74
CA TYR A 259 -6.17 8.23 16.55
C TYR A 259 -6.51 8.60 15.11
N GLY A 260 -7.31 7.77 14.45
CA GLY A 260 -7.78 8.00 13.08
C GLY A 260 -9.28 7.74 12.97
N SER A 261 -9.99 8.59 12.24
CA SER A 261 -11.43 8.50 12.09
C SER A 261 -11.88 8.81 10.66
N PRO A 262 -12.98 8.20 10.17
CA PRO A 262 -13.66 8.66 8.96
C PRO A 262 -14.04 10.14 9.10
N ALA A 263 -13.90 10.89 7.99
CA ALA A 263 -14.24 12.32 7.96
C ALA A 263 -15.61 12.54 7.27
N PHE A 264 -15.56 12.87 5.97
CA PHE A 264 -16.75 13.25 5.20
C PHE A 264 -17.31 12.11 4.33
N GLY A 265 -16.87 10.87 4.57
CA GLY A 265 -17.23 9.69 3.77
C GLY A 265 -16.34 9.51 2.54
N GLN A 266 -16.63 8.50 1.73
CA GLN A 266 -15.92 8.16 0.50
C GLN A 266 -14.41 7.89 0.69
N GLY A 267 -14.05 7.31 1.85
CA GLY A 267 -12.68 6.97 2.21
C GLY A 267 -11.83 8.16 2.67
N GLN A 268 -12.46 9.28 3.02
CA GLN A 268 -11.77 10.41 3.64
C GLN A 268 -11.54 10.13 5.13
N ARG A 269 -10.32 10.36 5.60
CA ARG A 269 -9.94 10.14 6.99
C ARG A 269 -9.10 11.29 7.51
N TYR A 270 -9.25 11.62 8.79
CA TYR A 270 -8.32 12.47 9.51
C TYR A 270 -7.63 11.68 10.61
N GLY A 271 -6.46 12.14 11.02
CA GLY A 271 -5.70 11.53 12.09
C GLY A 271 -4.94 12.54 12.91
N ILE A 272 -4.73 12.20 14.17
CA ILE A 272 -3.82 12.87 15.08
C ILE A 272 -2.89 11.83 15.69
N SER A 273 -1.59 12.13 15.76
CA SER A 273 -0.65 11.27 16.45
C SER A 273 0.31 12.08 17.32
N TYR A 274 0.69 11.49 18.44
CA TYR A 274 1.75 11.96 19.29
C TYR A 274 2.73 10.81 19.55
N GLY A 275 4.01 11.08 19.42
CA GLY A 275 5.08 10.15 19.71
C GLY A 275 6.19 10.80 20.52
N ARG A 276 6.79 10.04 21.43
CA ARG A 276 7.99 10.41 22.14
C ARG A 276 9.03 9.30 22.02
N SER A 277 10.26 9.70 21.75
CA SER A 277 11.43 8.83 21.76
C SER A 277 12.50 9.45 22.64
N GLN A 278 13.12 8.64 23.50
CA GLN A 278 14.23 9.04 24.36
C GLN A 278 15.38 8.08 24.13
N TYR A 279 16.60 8.59 24.16
CA TYR A 279 17.81 7.76 24.06
C TYR A 279 18.92 8.27 24.98
N GLU A 280 19.74 7.33 25.43
CA GLU A 280 21.01 7.56 26.12
C GLU A 280 22.08 6.73 25.40
N ILE A 281 23.16 7.36 25.00
CA ILE A 281 24.24 6.71 24.26
C ILE A 281 25.26 6.16 25.25
N GLY A 282 25.33 4.84 25.33
CA GLY A 282 26.26 4.09 26.16
C GLY A 282 27.53 3.64 25.44
N GLY A 283 28.10 2.52 25.87
CA GLY A 283 29.29 1.91 25.27
C GLY A 283 30.54 2.83 25.33
N ALA A 284 31.21 2.99 24.20
CA ALA A 284 32.43 3.84 24.10
C ALA A 284 32.14 5.33 24.38
N PHE A 285 30.89 5.77 24.30
CA PHE A 285 30.47 7.17 24.48
C PHE A 285 29.87 7.47 25.85
N THR A 286 29.75 6.48 26.75
CA THR A 286 29.21 6.65 28.13
C THR A 286 29.84 7.85 28.84
N GLY A 287 31.13 8.04 28.61
CA GLY A 287 31.88 9.15 29.22
C GLY A 287 31.48 10.54 28.71
N MET A 288 30.71 10.67 27.63
CA MET A 288 30.28 11.98 27.08
C MET A 288 28.95 12.47 27.65
N GLY A 289 28.16 11.59 28.28
CA GLY A 289 26.82 11.92 28.79
C GLY A 289 25.87 12.38 27.68
N MET A 290 25.89 11.66 26.54
CA MET A 290 25.04 12.00 25.40
C MET A 290 23.67 11.38 25.57
N GLN A 291 22.64 12.18 25.65
CA GLN A 291 21.24 11.75 25.72
C GLN A 291 20.35 12.69 24.94
N GLY A 292 19.21 12.19 24.48
CA GLY A 292 18.27 13.03 23.76
C GLY A 292 16.84 12.57 23.85
N ASP A 293 15.94 13.46 23.54
CA ASP A 293 14.52 13.18 23.38
C ASP A 293 13.93 13.92 22.18
N ALA A 294 12.96 13.28 21.58
CA ALA A 294 12.18 13.81 20.47
C ALA A 294 10.69 13.62 20.76
N ASP A 295 9.96 14.72 20.82
CA ASP A 295 8.49 14.72 20.81
C ASP A 295 8.01 15.07 19.41
N THR A 296 7.02 14.35 18.88
CA THR A 296 6.42 14.61 17.57
C THR A 296 4.91 14.65 17.69
N LEU A 297 4.30 15.72 17.22
CA LEU A 297 2.86 15.85 17.04
C LEU A 297 2.56 15.91 15.54
N SER A 298 1.64 15.06 15.06
CA SER A 298 1.25 15.04 13.66
C SER A 298 -0.27 15.16 13.51
N LEU A 299 -0.68 15.95 12.53
CA LEU A 299 -2.06 16.04 12.06
C LEU A 299 -2.10 15.57 10.60
N SER A 300 -3.03 14.69 10.27
CA SER A 300 -3.12 14.13 8.92
C SER A 300 -4.55 14.16 8.39
N TYR A 301 -4.65 14.31 7.08
CA TYR A 301 -5.85 14.12 6.30
C TYR A 301 -5.52 13.28 5.08
N GLN A 302 -6.35 12.27 4.82
CA GLN A 302 -6.16 11.32 3.72
C GLN A 302 -7.45 11.17 2.93
N LEU A 303 -7.30 11.10 1.61
CA LEU A 303 -8.37 10.82 0.65
C LEU A 303 -8.05 9.54 -0.10
N ASN A 304 -8.99 8.61 -0.15
CA ASN A 304 -8.92 7.45 -1.03
C ASN A 304 -9.39 7.85 -2.43
N THR A 305 -8.47 7.92 -3.40
CA THR A 305 -8.77 8.31 -4.79
C THR A 305 -9.13 7.12 -5.67
N LEU A 306 -8.62 5.93 -5.35
CA LEU A 306 -8.94 4.68 -6.02
C LEU A 306 -9.08 3.56 -4.98
N ARG A 307 -10.23 2.89 -4.96
CA ARG A 307 -10.49 1.74 -4.08
C ARG A 307 -11.14 0.63 -4.86
N SER A 308 -10.42 -0.44 -5.10
CA SER A 308 -10.89 -1.67 -5.73
C SER A 308 -10.18 -2.88 -5.12
N ARG A 309 -10.55 -4.08 -5.52
CA ARG A 309 -9.86 -5.31 -5.08
C ARG A 309 -8.46 -5.46 -5.68
N MET A 310 -8.23 -4.85 -6.85
CA MET A 310 -7.00 -5.01 -7.62
C MET A 310 -6.04 -3.83 -7.49
N ALA A 311 -6.54 -2.65 -7.10
CA ALA A 311 -5.72 -1.45 -6.99
C ALA A 311 -6.31 -0.46 -6.00
N ASN A 312 -5.45 0.15 -5.21
CA ASN A 312 -5.81 1.18 -4.24
C ASN A 312 -4.84 2.35 -4.37
N ASN A 313 -5.35 3.56 -4.24
CA ASN A 313 -4.54 4.77 -4.17
C ASN A 313 -5.09 5.75 -3.15
N TYR A 314 -4.19 6.32 -2.38
CA TYR A 314 -4.46 7.32 -1.36
C TYR A 314 -3.61 8.55 -1.62
N VAL A 315 -4.18 9.73 -1.38
CA VAL A 315 -3.47 11.01 -1.35
C VAL A 315 -3.65 11.60 0.02
N GLY A 316 -2.57 12.05 0.64
CA GLY A 316 -2.57 12.56 2.01
C GLY A 316 -1.83 13.89 2.15
N LEU A 317 -2.27 14.67 3.11
CA LEU A 317 -1.60 15.86 3.60
C LEU A 317 -1.35 15.67 5.10
N ARG A 318 -0.11 15.86 5.55
CA ARG A 318 0.25 15.77 6.95
C ARG A 318 1.08 16.98 7.37
N TYR A 319 0.84 17.46 8.58
CA TYR A 319 1.68 18.44 9.24
C TYR A 319 2.35 17.79 10.46
N ASP A 320 3.69 17.81 10.49
CA ASP A 320 4.49 17.28 11.56
C ASP A 320 5.16 18.43 12.31
N TYR A 321 5.06 18.45 13.63
CA TYR A 321 5.82 19.35 14.48
C TYR A 321 6.66 18.54 15.48
N LYS A 322 7.98 18.78 15.48
CA LYS A 322 8.95 18.06 16.29
C LYS A 322 9.65 19.00 17.27
N TRP A 323 9.75 18.58 18.51
CA TRP A 323 10.64 19.16 19.52
C TRP A 323 11.78 18.18 19.73
N LEU A 324 13.02 18.62 19.51
CA LEU A 324 14.22 17.79 19.53
C LEU A 324 15.18 18.35 20.57
N ARG A 325 15.73 17.47 21.40
CA ARG A 325 16.80 17.79 22.36
C ARG A 325 17.89 16.74 22.26
N ASP A 326 19.13 17.21 22.12
CA ASP A 326 20.36 16.41 22.13
C ASP A 326 21.28 17.01 23.20
N ASN A 327 21.20 16.50 24.43
CA ASN A 327 22.00 17.01 25.56
C ASN A 327 23.39 16.36 25.56
N TYR A 328 24.42 17.18 25.78
CA TYR A 328 25.81 16.77 25.95
C TYR A 328 26.25 17.23 27.32
N ASP A 329 26.00 16.41 28.37
CA ASP A 329 26.13 16.82 29.78
C ASP A 329 27.53 17.36 30.12
N ARG A 330 28.61 16.74 29.61
CA ARG A 330 29.98 17.19 29.83
C ARG A 330 30.31 18.55 29.20
N LEU A 331 29.59 18.93 28.15
CA LEU A 331 29.78 20.21 27.48
C LEU A 331 28.79 21.27 28.00
N ASN A 332 27.92 20.89 28.93
CA ASN A 332 26.78 21.70 29.38
C ASN A 332 25.97 22.29 28.19
N TRP A 333 25.79 21.46 27.15
CA TRP A 333 25.12 21.86 25.91
C TRP A 333 23.76 21.20 25.80
N PRO A 334 22.66 21.97 25.85
CA PRO A 334 21.31 21.44 25.82
C PRO A 334 20.75 21.20 24.41
N GLY A 335 21.48 21.41 23.33
CA GLY A 335 21.18 21.09 21.92
C GLY A 335 19.70 21.11 21.52
N ARG A 336 19.01 22.25 21.63
CA ARG A 336 17.55 22.34 21.42
C ARG A 336 17.21 22.76 19.99
N LYS A 337 16.33 21.98 19.34
CA LYS A 337 15.85 22.23 17.98
C LYS A 337 14.34 22.04 17.88
N THR A 338 13.70 22.69 16.91
CA THR A 338 12.31 22.40 16.52
C THR A 338 12.21 22.31 15.02
N SER A 339 11.35 21.41 14.54
CA SER A 339 11.04 21.28 13.11
C SER A 339 9.52 21.31 12.91
N GLY A 340 9.05 22.14 11.98
CA GLY A 340 7.68 22.12 11.48
C GLY A 340 7.70 21.79 9.99
N ALA A 341 6.95 20.79 9.56
CA ALA A 341 6.96 20.33 8.16
C ALA A 341 5.58 19.95 7.67
N VAL A 342 5.29 20.32 6.42
CA VAL A 342 4.14 19.83 5.65
C VAL A 342 4.61 18.71 4.74
N VAL A 343 3.87 17.61 4.72
CA VAL A 343 4.12 16.43 3.90
C VAL A 343 2.94 16.21 2.99
N LEU A 344 3.16 16.26 1.68
CA LEU A 344 2.23 15.79 0.66
C LEU A 344 2.64 14.37 0.28
N GLU A 345 1.71 13.42 0.35
CA GLU A 345 2.02 12.01 0.09
C GLU A 345 0.98 11.36 -0.80
N THR A 346 1.41 10.40 -1.59
CA THR A 346 0.55 9.41 -2.25
C THR A 346 1.13 8.03 -2.03
N HIS A 347 0.26 7.07 -1.74
CA HIS A 347 0.64 5.68 -1.59
C HIS A 347 -0.48 4.78 -2.06
N GLY A 348 -0.13 3.56 -2.37
CA GLY A 348 -1.10 2.59 -2.84
C GLY A 348 -0.48 1.24 -3.14
N ASP A 349 -1.36 0.35 -3.59
CA ASP A 349 -1.01 -0.99 -4.04
C ASP A 349 -1.78 -1.32 -5.31
N TRP A 350 -1.22 -2.22 -6.11
CA TRP A 350 -1.93 -2.82 -7.23
C TRP A 350 -1.42 -4.24 -7.51
N GLN A 351 -2.29 -5.02 -8.11
CA GLN A 351 -1.95 -6.35 -8.61
C GLN A 351 -1.91 -6.33 -10.12
N ASP A 352 -0.87 -6.87 -10.72
CA ASP A 352 -0.76 -7.09 -12.16
C ASP A 352 -0.59 -8.58 -12.49
N ARG A 353 -1.18 -9.00 -13.61
CA ARG A 353 -1.05 -10.37 -14.09
C ARG A 353 0.05 -10.43 -15.15
N SER A 354 1.14 -11.12 -14.83
CA SER A 354 2.17 -11.52 -15.79
C SER A 354 1.97 -12.98 -16.23
N HIS A 355 2.75 -13.43 -17.22
CA HIS A 355 2.80 -14.84 -17.62
C HIS A 355 3.30 -15.77 -16.48
N LEU A 356 3.97 -15.21 -15.46
CA LEU A 356 4.47 -15.95 -14.28
C LEU A 356 3.47 -15.97 -13.11
N GLY A 357 2.34 -15.26 -13.20
CA GLY A 357 1.31 -15.20 -12.17
C GLY A 357 0.92 -13.79 -11.76
N LEU A 358 0.12 -13.70 -10.70
CA LEU A 358 -0.38 -12.45 -10.15
C LEU A 358 0.69 -11.81 -9.26
N ALA A 359 1.28 -10.72 -9.73
CA ALA A 359 2.25 -9.94 -8.98
C ALA A 359 1.56 -8.90 -8.09
N GLN A 360 2.14 -8.64 -6.92
CA GLN A 360 1.67 -7.61 -5.98
C GLN A 360 2.69 -6.48 -5.92
N ASN A 361 2.21 -5.25 -5.98
CA ASN A 361 3.03 -4.05 -5.94
C ASN A 361 2.53 -3.11 -4.86
N ASN A 362 3.46 -2.40 -4.18
CA ASN A 362 3.14 -1.29 -3.30
C ASN A 362 4.07 -0.13 -3.60
N TYR A 363 3.60 1.09 -3.42
CA TYR A 363 4.41 2.29 -3.56
C TYR A 363 4.02 3.34 -2.54
N SER A 364 4.96 4.21 -2.26
CA SER A 364 4.74 5.44 -1.51
C SER A 364 5.68 6.51 -2.06
N LEU A 365 5.14 7.67 -2.37
CA LEU A 365 5.90 8.85 -2.78
C LEU A 365 5.47 10.01 -1.90
N SER A 366 6.41 10.72 -1.30
CA SER A 366 6.11 11.91 -0.51
C SER A 366 7.10 13.04 -0.80
N TYR A 367 6.58 14.26 -0.69
CA TYR A 367 7.38 15.48 -0.65
C TYR A 367 7.17 16.17 0.69
N THR A 368 8.26 16.38 1.41
CA THR A 368 8.28 17.11 2.68
C THR A 368 8.88 18.48 2.45
N TYR A 369 8.18 19.52 2.87
CA TYR A 369 8.71 20.87 2.98
C TYR A 369 8.60 21.35 4.41
N GLY A 370 9.73 21.69 5.03
CA GLY A 370 9.79 22.02 6.43
C GLY A 370 10.78 23.11 6.76
N ARG A 371 10.76 23.53 8.02
CA ARG A 371 11.70 24.49 8.59
C ARG A 371 12.27 23.98 9.90
N MET A 372 13.60 23.92 9.97
CA MET A 372 14.37 23.63 11.18
C MET A 372 14.74 24.94 11.88
N SER A 373 14.59 24.99 13.20
CA SER A 373 14.99 26.13 14.03
C SER A 373 15.84 25.66 15.19
N HIS A 374 17.02 26.27 15.36
CA HIS A 374 17.89 26.08 16.51
C HIS A 374 17.50 27.04 17.64
N LYS A 375 17.38 26.55 18.87
CA LYS A 375 16.82 27.31 20.00
C LYS A 375 17.84 27.78 21.01
N ASP A 376 19.09 27.30 20.94
CA ASP A 376 20.18 27.71 21.78
C ASP A 376 21.37 28.17 20.95
N ASP A 377 22.24 29.01 21.55
CA ASP A 377 23.32 29.68 20.83
C ASP A 377 24.47 28.74 20.48
N ILE A 378 24.69 27.68 21.26
CA ILE A 378 25.74 26.68 20.97
C ILE A 378 25.33 25.91 19.73
N THR A 379 24.05 25.45 19.64
CA THR A 379 23.52 24.76 18.46
C THR A 379 23.60 25.63 17.21
N LYS A 380 23.31 26.94 17.31
CA LYS A 380 23.49 27.90 16.21
C LYS A 380 24.93 28.00 15.76
N ALA A 381 25.85 28.21 16.71
CA ALA A 381 27.27 28.31 16.42
C ALA A 381 27.83 27.05 15.77
N MET A 382 27.44 25.85 16.23
CA MET A 382 27.86 24.57 15.65
C MET A 382 27.35 24.41 14.21
N ALA A 383 26.16 24.91 13.92
CA ALA A 383 25.60 24.91 12.56
C ALA A 383 26.34 25.91 11.64
N ASP A 384 26.66 27.10 12.15
CA ASP A 384 27.43 28.14 11.43
C ASP A 384 28.83 27.65 11.08
N PHE A 385 29.46 26.84 11.93
CA PHE A 385 30.74 26.17 11.65
C PHE A 385 30.61 24.96 10.72
N GLY A 386 29.42 24.61 10.27
CA GLY A 386 29.19 23.47 9.39
C GLY A 386 29.29 22.09 10.07
N ALA A 387 29.29 22.03 11.39
CA ALA A 387 29.35 20.80 12.16
C ALA A 387 27.98 20.05 12.20
N MET A 388 26.89 20.75 11.94
CA MET A 388 25.54 20.19 11.81
C MET A 388 24.73 20.91 10.74
N ALA A 389 23.56 20.38 10.40
CA ALA A 389 22.66 20.99 9.43
C ALA A 389 22.24 22.41 9.86
N PRO A 390 22.24 23.39 8.94
CA PRO A 390 21.88 24.77 9.26
C PRO A 390 20.40 24.88 9.63
N ALA A 391 20.05 25.91 10.41
CA ALA A 391 18.66 26.32 10.55
C ALA A 391 18.12 26.84 9.21
N GLY A 392 16.84 26.68 8.97
CA GLY A 392 16.22 27.17 7.75
C GLY A 392 15.24 26.18 7.12
N ASN A 393 14.84 26.49 5.92
CA ASN A 393 13.92 25.66 5.17
C ASN A 393 14.66 24.47 4.55
N PHE A 394 13.97 23.34 4.49
CA PHE A 394 14.44 22.14 3.79
C PHE A 394 13.32 21.51 2.98
N GLY A 395 13.71 20.80 1.94
CA GLY A 395 12.80 20.00 1.12
C GLY A 395 13.41 18.64 0.83
N LYS A 396 12.57 17.58 0.89
CA LYS A 396 13.00 16.23 0.54
C LYS A 396 11.89 15.43 -0.13
N TRP A 397 12.28 14.60 -1.09
CA TRP A 397 11.48 13.56 -1.68
C TRP A 397 11.81 12.22 -1.05
N ASN A 398 10.80 11.43 -0.76
CA ASN A 398 10.97 10.02 -0.39
C ASN A 398 10.14 9.16 -1.34
N LEU A 399 10.74 8.09 -1.84
CA LEU A 399 10.11 7.06 -2.66
C LEU A 399 10.34 5.70 -2.01
N SER A 400 9.28 4.93 -1.88
CA SER A 400 9.35 3.50 -1.58
C SER A 400 8.56 2.75 -2.62
N TYR A 401 9.11 1.68 -3.13
CA TYR A 401 8.44 0.81 -4.09
C TYR A 401 8.80 -0.65 -3.81
N THR A 402 7.79 -1.52 -3.85
CA THR A 402 7.99 -2.94 -3.53
C THR A 402 7.12 -3.84 -4.43
N ARG A 403 7.62 -5.04 -4.89
CA ARG A 403 6.87 -5.99 -5.75
C ARG A 403 7.00 -7.47 -5.35
N ASN A 404 5.97 -8.31 -5.28
CA ASN A 404 5.99 -9.77 -5.13
C ASN A 404 5.66 -10.48 -6.45
N GLN A 405 6.68 -10.98 -7.10
CA GLN A 405 6.55 -11.71 -8.34
C GLN A 405 6.60 -13.21 -8.07
N PRO A 406 5.51 -13.95 -8.16
CA PRO A 406 5.57 -15.40 -8.22
C PRO A 406 6.41 -15.82 -9.43
N LEU A 407 7.35 -16.74 -9.23
CA LEU A 407 8.14 -17.34 -10.30
C LEU A 407 7.70 -18.78 -10.59
N ALA A 408 7.23 -19.49 -9.55
CA ALA A 408 6.64 -20.81 -9.59
C ALA A 408 5.76 -21.01 -8.34
N ASP A 409 5.03 -22.13 -8.24
CA ASP A 409 4.06 -22.41 -7.16
C ASP A 409 4.54 -22.09 -5.74
N ARG A 410 5.84 -22.22 -5.47
CA ARG A 410 6.41 -22.03 -4.13
C ARG A 410 7.61 -21.10 -4.13
N LEU A 411 7.93 -20.53 -5.26
CA LEU A 411 9.08 -19.66 -5.45
C LEU A 411 8.61 -18.26 -5.85
N SER A 412 9.06 -17.26 -5.13
CA SER A 412 8.81 -15.85 -5.47
C SER A 412 10.09 -15.02 -5.40
N LEU A 413 10.13 -13.97 -6.18
CA LEU A 413 11.18 -12.97 -6.14
C LEU A 413 10.66 -11.74 -5.37
N TYR A 414 11.33 -11.37 -4.30
CA TYR A 414 11.10 -10.15 -3.51
C TYR A 414 12.20 -9.14 -3.80
N THR A 415 11.86 -7.91 -4.23
CA THR A 415 12.79 -6.82 -4.41
C THR A 415 12.17 -5.52 -3.85
N ALA A 416 12.91 -4.63 -3.25
CA ALA A 416 12.45 -3.37 -2.70
C ALA A 416 13.41 -2.24 -3.09
N LEU A 417 12.85 -1.04 -3.33
CA LEU A 417 13.62 0.18 -3.57
C LEU A 417 13.10 1.27 -2.65
N ASN A 418 14.01 1.87 -1.87
CA ASN A 418 13.72 3.07 -1.10
C ASN A 418 14.73 4.16 -1.50
N MET A 419 14.25 5.37 -1.67
CA MET A 419 15.09 6.51 -2.07
C MET A 419 14.70 7.75 -1.28
N GLN A 420 15.70 8.54 -0.91
CA GLN A 420 15.53 9.92 -0.44
C GLN A 420 16.39 10.85 -1.28
N TRP A 421 15.84 11.98 -1.65
CA TRP A 421 16.57 13.03 -2.32
C TRP A 421 16.28 14.39 -1.68
N SER A 422 17.31 15.13 -1.33
CA SER A 422 17.23 16.50 -0.84
C SER A 422 18.26 17.37 -1.54
N ALA A 423 17.93 18.64 -1.76
CA ALA A 423 18.88 19.66 -2.18
C ALA A 423 19.60 20.33 -0.99
N ASN A 424 19.07 20.11 0.22
CA ASN A 424 19.56 20.72 1.46
C ASN A 424 20.29 19.68 2.29
N SER A 425 21.24 20.12 3.12
CA SER A 425 21.72 19.34 4.25
C SER A 425 20.59 19.21 5.28
N LEU A 426 20.31 17.99 5.68
CA LEU A 426 19.21 17.65 6.60
C LEU A 426 19.73 17.42 8.02
N ASP A 427 18.90 17.76 8.99
CA ASP A 427 19.13 17.34 10.38
C ASP A 427 19.12 15.80 10.46
N SER A 428 19.81 15.23 11.45
CA SER A 428 19.87 13.76 11.65
C SER A 428 18.49 13.10 11.74
N SER A 429 17.50 13.82 12.28
CA SER A 429 16.12 13.38 12.40
C SER A 429 15.36 13.30 11.05
N GLU A 430 15.94 13.84 9.97
CA GLU A 430 15.35 13.87 8.63
C GLU A 430 16.14 13.03 7.60
N LYS A 431 17.33 12.51 7.97
CA LYS A 431 18.17 11.68 7.10
C LYS A 431 17.61 10.27 6.95
N MET A 432 17.83 9.66 5.79
CA MET A 432 17.43 8.28 5.53
C MET A 432 18.54 7.30 5.95
N PRO A 433 18.28 6.39 6.93
CA PRO A 433 19.21 5.30 7.25
C PRO A 433 19.13 4.20 6.19
N ILE A 434 20.29 3.56 5.88
CA ILE A 434 20.37 2.48 4.90
C ILE A 434 20.95 1.17 5.46
N THR A 435 21.12 1.02 6.77
CA THR A 435 21.76 -0.14 7.38
C THR A 435 20.94 -0.75 8.52
N GLY A 436 21.10 -2.05 8.75
CA GLY A 436 20.38 -2.81 9.77
C GLY A 436 19.49 -3.92 9.21
N PRO A 437 18.67 -4.57 10.04
CA PRO A 437 17.90 -5.78 9.66
C PRO A 437 16.83 -5.57 8.58
N PHE A 438 16.42 -4.32 8.34
CA PHE A 438 15.42 -3.94 7.33
C PHE A 438 16.02 -3.14 6.17
N ALA A 439 17.36 -3.11 6.07
CA ALA A 439 18.10 -2.35 5.08
C ALA A 439 19.29 -3.19 4.55
N VAL A 440 20.50 -2.63 4.41
CA VAL A 440 21.69 -3.42 4.08
C VAL A 440 22.08 -4.26 5.31
N ARG A 441 21.61 -5.51 5.35
CA ARG A 441 21.68 -6.41 6.51
C ARG A 441 23.09 -6.83 6.90
N ALA A 442 24.06 -6.65 6.02
CA ALA A 442 25.46 -6.96 6.31
C ALA A 442 26.13 -5.99 7.29
N TYR A 443 25.49 -4.84 7.54
CA TYR A 443 26.00 -3.76 8.38
C TYR A 443 25.13 -3.51 9.61
N PRO A 444 25.69 -3.00 10.73
CA PRO A 444 24.92 -2.72 11.93
C PRO A 444 23.92 -1.58 11.71
N THR A 445 22.89 -1.55 12.52
CA THR A 445 21.96 -0.40 12.57
C THR A 445 22.75 0.87 12.89
N GLY A 446 22.51 1.93 12.12
CA GLY A 446 23.12 3.24 12.29
C GLY A 446 24.51 3.44 11.67
N GLU A 447 24.99 2.48 10.88
CA GLU A 447 26.28 2.59 10.21
C GLU A 447 26.30 3.69 9.13
N ALA A 448 25.19 3.90 8.42
CA ALA A 448 25.09 4.94 7.40
C ALA A 448 23.68 5.52 7.30
N SER A 449 23.62 6.85 7.18
CA SER A 449 22.43 7.63 6.85
C SER A 449 22.82 8.86 6.03
N GLY A 450 21.93 9.38 5.19
CA GLY A 450 22.26 10.50 4.31
C GLY A 450 21.12 11.44 3.99
N ASP A 451 21.49 12.63 3.51
CA ASP A 451 20.57 13.63 2.94
C ASP A 451 19.97 13.12 1.64
N ARG A 452 20.81 12.48 0.82
CA ARG A 452 20.44 11.69 -0.34
C ARG A 452 20.82 10.25 -0.07
N ALA A 453 19.90 9.34 -0.33
CA ALA A 453 20.11 7.93 -0.06
C ALA A 453 19.30 7.06 -1.02
N TRP A 454 19.80 5.86 -1.28
CA TRP A 454 19.06 4.79 -1.93
C TRP A 454 19.35 3.47 -1.23
N LEU A 455 18.37 2.60 -1.23
CA LEU A 455 18.43 1.26 -0.67
C LEU A 455 17.66 0.32 -1.60
N ALA A 456 18.30 -0.75 -2.05
CA ALA A 456 17.70 -1.78 -2.87
C ALA A 456 17.93 -3.17 -2.26
N THR A 457 16.90 -3.99 -2.30
CA THR A 457 16.93 -5.39 -1.85
C THR A 457 16.33 -6.28 -2.92
N ALA A 458 16.93 -7.44 -3.16
CA ALA A 458 16.33 -8.53 -3.93
C ALA A 458 16.43 -9.83 -3.13
N GLU A 459 15.29 -10.54 -3.00
CA GLU A 459 15.21 -11.79 -2.25
C GLU A 459 14.53 -12.87 -3.09
N LEU A 460 15.18 -14.02 -3.20
CA LEU A 460 14.55 -15.24 -3.69
C LEU A 460 13.96 -15.97 -2.49
N ARG A 461 12.65 -16.21 -2.49
CA ARG A 461 11.89 -16.81 -1.39
C ARG A 461 11.31 -18.14 -1.84
N TRP A 462 11.70 -19.21 -1.18
CA TRP A 462 11.19 -20.54 -1.44
C TRP A 462 10.41 -21.07 -0.23
N THR A 463 9.08 -21.21 -0.40
CA THR A 463 8.22 -21.80 0.62
C THR A 463 8.36 -23.32 0.59
N LEU A 464 8.79 -23.92 1.69
CA LEU A 464 9.02 -25.37 1.79
C LEU A 464 7.71 -26.14 1.62
N PRO A 465 7.77 -27.33 0.98
CA PRO A 465 6.62 -28.22 0.87
C PRO A 465 6.10 -28.61 2.25
N GLN A 466 4.79 -28.53 2.44
CA GLN A 466 4.13 -28.91 3.69
C GLN A 466 2.78 -29.54 3.41
N PRO A 467 2.24 -30.41 4.29
CA PRO A 467 0.86 -30.86 4.25
C PRO A 467 -0.11 -29.66 4.24
N ALA A 468 -1.23 -29.78 3.54
CA ALA A 468 -2.20 -28.70 3.36
C ALA A 468 -2.75 -28.10 4.69
N GLN A 469 -2.73 -28.87 5.77
CA GLN A 469 -3.22 -28.48 7.11
C GLN A 469 -2.08 -28.29 8.13
N ALA A 470 -0.82 -28.14 7.67
CA ALA A 470 0.30 -27.92 8.58
C ALA A 470 0.14 -26.58 9.32
N PRO A 471 0.25 -26.56 10.66
CA PRO A 471 0.11 -25.32 11.44
C PRO A 471 1.29 -24.36 11.26
N ASN A 472 2.38 -24.80 10.62
CA ASN A 472 3.60 -24.03 10.43
C ASN A 472 3.88 -23.82 8.95
N SER A 473 4.44 -22.68 8.59
CA SER A 473 4.97 -22.38 7.27
C SER A 473 6.44 -21.96 7.38
N PHE A 474 7.30 -22.59 6.61
CA PHE A 474 8.73 -22.28 6.55
C PHE A 474 9.09 -21.79 5.15
N GLN A 475 9.86 -20.71 5.08
CA GLN A 475 10.33 -20.13 3.84
C GLN A 475 11.84 -19.88 3.93
N LEU A 476 12.61 -20.51 3.04
CA LEU A 476 14.02 -20.20 2.86
C LEU A 476 14.15 -18.93 2.00
N VAL A 477 15.11 -18.10 2.36
CA VAL A 477 15.38 -16.83 1.71
C VAL A 477 16.86 -16.75 1.35
N ALA A 478 17.16 -16.36 0.10
CA ALA A 478 18.48 -15.92 -0.33
C ALA A 478 18.35 -14.48 -0.82
N PHE A 479 19.26 -13.59 -0.41
CA PHE A 479 19.11 -12.18 -0.69
C PHE A 479 20.41 -11.45 -1.00
N VAL A 480 20.27 -10.33 -1.70
CA VAL A 480 21.29 -9.31 -1.88
C VAL A 480 20.71 -7.95 -1.51
N ASP A 481 21.51 -7.16 -0.79
CA ASP A 481 21.19 -5.80 -0.38
C ASP A 481 22.25 -4.84 -0.91
N GLY A 482 21.84 -3.65 -1.35
CA GLY A 482 22.74 -2.57 -1.72
C GLY A 482 22.16 -1.23 -1.31
N GLY A 483 23.00 -0.30 -0.89
CA GLY A 483 22.57 1.05 -0.54
C GLY A 483 23.71 2.04 -0.64
N GLY A 484 23.35 3.31 -0.88
CA GLY A 484 24.30 4.41 -0.92
C GLY A 484 23.75 5.65 -0.24
N VAL A 485 24.64 6.42 0.37
CA VAL A 485 24.33 7.71 1.01
C VAL A 485 25.26 8.80 0.51
N GLU A 486 24.75 10.01 0.43
CA GLU A 486 25.49 11.25 0.21
C GLU A 486 25.05 12.28 1.27
N ASN A 487 26.01 12.88 1.96
CA ASN A 487 25.80 13.99 2.89
C ASN A 487 26.32 15.30 2.27
N ILE A 488 25.53 16.37 2.34
CA ILE A 488 25.75 17.64 1.61
C ILE A 488 26.64 18.62 2.40
N LEU A 489 26.89 18.37 3.69
CA LEU A 489 27.81 19.20 4.49
C LEU A 489 29.22 19.22 3.89
N ALA A 490 30.02 20.23 4.24
CA ALA A 490 31.28 20.70 3.62
C ALA A 490 32.33 19.64 3.22
N THR A 491 32.24 18.43 3.73
CA THR A 491 32.94 17.25 3.22
C THR A 491 31.89 16.23 2.75
N SER A 492 31.46 16.34 1.49
CA SER A 492 30.49 15.37 0.95
C SER A 492 31.09 13.96 0.99
N VAL A 493 30.67 13.17 1.94
CA VAL A 493 31.06 11.77 2.04
C VAL A 493 29.99 10.94 1.35
N THR A 494 30.38 10.34 0.23
CA THR A 494 29.58 9.32 -0.45
C THR A 494 30.04 7.95 0.03
N ARG A 495 29.10 7.12 0.49
CA ARG A 495 29.38 5.76 0.95
C ARG A 495 28.41 4.79 0.31
N GLU A 496 28.90 3.71 -0.26
CA GLU A 496 28.11 2.62 -0.84
C GLU A 496 28.36 1.31 -0.09
N LEU A 497 27.30 0.62 0.29
CA LEU A 497 27.33 -0.57 1.12
C LEU A 497 26.57 -1.69 0.42
N TYR A 498 27.16 -2.89 0.39
CA TYR A 498 26.59 -4.05 -0.28
C TYR A 498 26.76 -5.32 0.57
N GLY A 499 25.75 -6.17 0.54
CA GLY A 499 25.78 -7.44 1.23
C GLY A 499 24.91 -8.51 0.59
N TRP A 500 25.14 -9.74 0.96
CA TRP A 500 24.33 -10.89 0.59
C TRP A 500 24.03 -11.74 1.82
N GLY A 501 23.05 -12.60 1.73
CA GLY A 501 22.76 -13.46 2.86
C GLY A 501 21.72 -14.53 2.57
N VAL A 502 21.48 -15.32 3.60
CA VAL A 502 20.45 -16.36 3.61
C VAL A 502 19.61 -16.25 4.88
N GLY A 503 18.42 -16.79 4.84
CA GLY A 503 17.55 -16.74 6.01
C GLY A 503 16.44 -17.76 5.99
N LEU A 504 15.80 -17.88 7.14
CA LEU A 504 14.62 -18.69 7.38
C LEU A 504 13.54 -17.79 7.96
N ASN A 505 12.37 -17.78 7.32
CA ASN A 505 11.14 -17.21 7.86
C ASN A 505 10.24 -18.35 8.32
N TRP A 506 9.63 -18.21 9.48
CA TRP A 506 8.68 -19.14 10.07
C TRP A 506 7.40 -18.39 10.46
N ASN A 507 6.25 -18.93 10.05
CA ASN A 507 4.94 -18.44 10.43
C ASN A 507 4.08 -19.61 10.90
N THR A 508 3.16 -19.36 11.83
CA THR A 508 2.23 -20.38 12.35
C THR A 508 0.79 -19.96 12.20
N SER A 509 -0.14 -20.91 12.22
CA SER A 509 -1.58 -20.67 12.32
C SER A 509 -1.97 -19.92 13.60
N ASP A 510 -1.17 -20.06 14.67
CA ASP A 510 -1.37 -19.37 15.94
C ASP A 510 -0.77 -17.96 15.97
N ASN A 511 -0.56 -17.36 14.79
CA ASN A 511 -0.09 -15.99 14.64
C ASN A 511 1.31 -15.70 15.25
N TRP A 512 2.21 -16.70 15.28
CA TRP A 512 3.62 -16.48 15.52
C TRP A 512 4.36 -16.24 14.21
N MET A 513 5.30 -15.30 14.21
CA MET A 513 6.23 -15.05 13.12
C MET A 513 7.65 -14.97 13.67
N ALA A 514 8.57 -15.74 13.09
CA ALA A 514 10.00 -15.59 13.36
C ALA A 514 10.80 -15.45 12.06
N ARG A 515 11.88 -14.68 12.14
CA ARG A 515 12.87 -14.53 11.07
C ARG A 515 14.27 -14.72 11.65
N LEU A 516 15.08 -15.47 10.96
CA LEU A 516 16.49 -15.65 11.28
C LEU A 516 17.28 -15.47 9.99
N HIS A 517 18.02 -14.36 9.87
CA HIS A 517 18.79 -14.00 8.69
C HIS A 517 20.26 -13.85 9.02
N TYR A 518 21.13 -14.48 8.22
CA TYR A 518 22.56 -14.22 8.24
C TYR A 518 22.97 -13.46 6.98
N ALA A 519 23.63 -12.32 7.18
CA ALA A 519 24.10 -11.46 6.12
C ALA A 519 25.61 -11.25 6.19
N ARG A 520 26.27 -11.15 5.02
CA ARG A 520 27.71 -10.94 4.89
C ARG A 520 28.01 -9.81 3.91
N LYS A 521 29.06 -9.03 4.22
CA LYS A 521 29.54 -7.96 3.36
C LYS A 521 30.15 -8.52 2.06
N PHE A 522 29.95 -7.84 0.93
CA PHE A 522 30.68 -8.15 -0.30
C PHE A 522 32.11 -7.64 -0.26
N HIS A 523 32.33 -6.45 0.35
CA HIS A 523 33.65 -5.86 0.54
C HIS A 523 33.93 -5.69 2.03
N MET A 524 35.20 -5.80 2.44
CA MET A 524 35.62 -5.70 3.84
C MET A 524 35.74 -4.22 4.29
N GLU A 525 34.68 -3.44 4.10
CA GLU A 525 34.58 -2.11 4.67
C GLU A 525 34.33 -2.21 6.18
N LYS A 526 35.11 -1.48 6.97
CA LYS A 526 35.01 -1.54 8.44
C LYS A 526 33.73 -0.91 8.96
N ASP A 527 33.12 -1.55 9.94
CA ASP A 527 32.03 -0.96 10.70
C ASP A 527 32.55 0.13 11.63
N THR A 528 31.79 1.19 11.76
CA THR A 528 32.08 2.34 12.66
C THR A 528 31.06 2.45 13.79
N ALA A 529 29.83 1.95 13.58
CA ALA A 529 28.75 2.04 14.57
C ALA A 529 28.70 0.84 15.53
N ASP A 530 29.47 -0.21 15.29
CA ASP A 530 29.55 -1.42 16.14
C ASP A 530 30.91 -2.10 15.95
N ILE A 531 31.16 -3.18 16.69
CA ILE A 531 32.32 -4.06 16.47
C ILE A 531 32.32 -4.52 15.01
N ASP A 532 33.47 -4.33 14.33
CA ASP A 532 33.63 -4.72 12.94
C ASP A 532 33.52 -6.23 12.76
N ARG A 533 32.61 -6.65 11.89
CA ARG A 533 32.32 -8.06 11.58
C ARG A 533 32.10 -8.24 10.09
N SER A 534 32.61 -9.32 9.55
CA SER A 534 32.37 -9.70 8.15
C SER A 534 30.93 -10.14 7.88
N GLY A 535 30.19 -10.56 8.91
CA GLY A 535 28.80 -11.00 8.80
C GLY A 535 28.02 -10.77 10.09
N ARG A 536 26.69 -10.69 9.97
CA ARG A 536 25.75 -10.43 11.07
C ARG A 536 24.58 -11.39 11.04
N LEU A 537 24.16 -11.81 12.23
CA LEU A 537 22.96 -12.60 12.44
C LEU A 537 21.86 -11.71 13.01
N TRP A 538 20.73 -11.70 12.33
CA TRP A 538 19.53 -11.00 12.74
C TRP A 538 18.44 -11.99 13.10
N PHE A 539 17.77 -11.78 14.23
CA PHE A 539 16.57 -12.51 14.59
C PHE A 539 15.43 -11.56 14.92
N GLN A 540 14.21 -12.01 14.66
CA GLN A 540 12.96 -11.32 14.98
C GLN A 540 11.95 -12.39 15.39
N LEU A 541 11.19 -12.14 16.45
CA LEU A 541 10.10 -12.99 16.91
C LEU A 541 8.92 -12.10 17.28
N TYR A 542 7.77 -12.39 16.69
CA TYR A 542 6.53 -11.65 16.93
C TYR A 542 5.38 -12.62 17.24
N LYS A 543 4.51 -12.22 18.15
CA LYS A 543 3.21 -12.84 18.42
C LYS A 543 2.13 -11.83 18.12
N PHE A 544 1.26 -12.12 17.16
CA PHE A 544 0.07 -11.32 16.84
C PHE A 544 -1.15 -11.85 17.60
N PHE A 545 -2.11 -10.99 17.88
CA PHE A 545 -3.37 -11.30 18.55
C PHE A 545 -4.51 -10.42 18.05
#